data_68bc7d7c68914b8cc28bf10169073e28
#
_entry.id   68bc7d7c68914b8cc28bf10169073e28
#
_cell.length_a   1.000
_cell.length_b   1.000
_cell.length_c   1.000
_cell.angle_alpha   90.00
_cell.angle_beta   90.00
_cell.angle_gamma   90.00
#
_symmetry.space_group_name_H-M   'P 1'
#
loop_
_entity.id
_entity.type
_entity.pdbx_description
1 polymer ?
#
loop_
_entity_poly.entity_id
_entity_poly.type
_entity_poly.pdbx_seq_one_letter_code
_entity_poly.pdbx_strand_id
1 'polypeptide(L)'
;MTRAVIGGASARRRSTVERDAVHFRPVAGTFFTSPDETRTMELDDHAEELASDLGVDKEEVKSDLQNLVEYSVPIDEAKGSLRRKYGDGSSASSGAPQSKAVADVVPEDSNVTVTAVVLSAGKRSIRYQGDDHVIVEGKLADETGVIDYTAWEEFGLEPGDTITAGNAGVREWDGEPELNLGESTSLSFEEESLDLPEAYADLIGGDTQLADLQTGDRAVTVEVDVLECERRTIDGRDGETEILSGVFGDESGRLPFTNWDPVPTIEEGGPVRIENAYVQEFRGVPEVNVSEFSTVTPIDREIAVGADTTTLSVREAIRTGGIYDVEVVGNVIAVRDGSGLIQRCPECYRVIQKGQCRTHGDVDGVDDLRVKAILDDGTAALTVVLDDDLTEDVYGGTLEDALEQAREAMDQEVVADTIRERIVGREYRVRGHLSVDEYGANLDAESFAESDDDPEERARAFLEDAGWTDAGDAEVPEEVDA
;
A
#
# COMPACT_ATOMS: atom_id res chain seq x y z
N MET A 1 56.93 5.39 29.69
CA MET A 1 57.37 6.60 30.42
C MET A 1 56.14 7.48 30.55
N THR A 2 55.54 7.47 31.71
CA THR A 2 55.35 8.53 32.69
C THR A 2 54.21 9.50 32.35
N ARG A 3 53.05 9.25 32.97
CA ARG A 3 52.35 9.99 34.05
C ARG A 3 52.10 11.49 33.84
N ALA A 4 50.85 11.94 33.91
CA ALA A 4 50.35 12.66 35.08
C ALA A 4 48.83 12.96 35.01
N VAL A 5 48.20 12.69 36.11
CA VAL A 5 46.89 12.96 36.68
C VAL A 5 46.84 14.37 37.26
N ILE A 6 45.72 15.10 37.15
CA ILE A 6 45.21 16.11 38.11
C ILE A 6 43.70 16.19 37.82
N GLY A 7 42.71 16.00 38.67
CA GLY A 7 42.56 16.23 40.09
C GLY A 7 41.90 17.59 40.35
N GLY A 8 40.55 17.66 40.53
CA GLY A 8 39.82 18.88 40.85
C GLY A 8 38.47 18.58 41.51
N ALA A 9 38.46 18.46 42.84
CA ALA A 9 37.28 18.41 43.70
C ALA A 9 36.70 19.81 43.90
N SER A 10 35.38 19.98 43.90
CA SER A 10 34.72 21.19 44.42
C SER A 10 33.58 20.84 45.34
N ALA A 11 33.61 21.54 46.46
CA ALA A 11 33.00 21.30 47.74
C ALA A 11 31.47 21.54 47.80
N ARG A 12 30.86 20.72 48.64
CA ARG A 12 29.52 20.90 49.19
C ARG A 12 29.45 22.12 50.12
N ARG A 13 28.44 22.98 49.95
CA ARG A 13 27.98 23.89 50.99
C ARG A 13 26.68 23.32 51.59
N ARG A 14 26.73 22.97 52.86
CA ARG A 14 25.60 22.80 53.77
C ARG A 14 25.18 24.19 54.27
N SER A 15 23.89 24.48 54.17
CA SER A 15 23.27 25.55 54.99
C SER A 15 22.33 24.90 55.98
N THR A 16 22.64 25.05 57.22
CA THR A 16 21.81 24.81 58.40
C THR A 16 20.82 25.96 58.56
N VAL A 17 19.50 25.61 58.68
CA VAL A 17 18.50 26.54 59.17
C VAL A 17 17.85 25.92 60.39
N GLU A 18 17.82 26.74 61.43
CA GLU A 18 17.34 26.47 62.80
C GLU A 18 15.86 26.08 62.85
N ARG A 19 15.56 25.21 63.85
CA ARG A 19 14.22 24.77 64.22
C ARG A 19 13.61 25.81 65.16
N ASP A 20 12.47 26.36 64.78
CA ASP A 20 11.53 26.95 65.73
C ASP A 20 10.41 25.95 66.05
N ALA A 21 10.27 25.63 67.29
CA ALA A 21 9.28 24.75 67.85
C ALA A 21 7.95 25.49 68.03
N VAL A 22 6.93 25.12 67.28
CA VAL A 22 5.54 25.55 67.53
C VAL A 22 4.79 24.37 68.11
N HIS A 23 4.30 24.58 69.34
CA HIS A 23 3.40 23.67 70.06
C HIS A 23 2.05 23.51 69.32
N PHE A 24 1.74 22.29 68.93
CA PHE A 24 0.39 21.94 68.47
C PHE A 24 -0.29 21.02 69.48
N ARG A 25 -1.48 21.41 69.88
CA ARG A 25 -2.45 20.62 70.65
C ARG A 25 -3.04 19.50 69.78
N PRO A 26 -3.29 18.28 70.28
CA PRO A 26 -3.90 17.23 69.48
C PRO A 26 -5.41 17.51 69.28
N VAL A 27 -5.85 17.52 68.03
CA VAL A 27 -7.26 17.33 67.66
C VAL A 27 -7.42 15.87 67.22
N ALA A 28 -8.44 15.26 67.77
CA ALA A 28 -8.76 13.86 67.58
C ALA A 28 -9.17 13.53 66.12
N GLY A 29 -8.70 12.41 65.62
CA GLY A 29 -9.40 11.52 64.71
C GLY A 29 -9.41 11.93 63.24
N THR A 30 -8.36 11.61 62.50
CA THR A 30 -8.46 11.24 61.10
C THR A 30 -7.69 9.92 60.89
N PHE A 31 -8.44 8.90 60.48
CA PHE A 31 -7.88 7.61 60.08
C PHE A 31 -7.05 7.86 58.83
N PHE A 32 -5.73 7.64 58.87
CA PHE A 32 -4.89 7.55 57.71
C PHE A 32 -5.08 6.12 57.16
N THR A 33 -5.89 5.97 56.14
CA THR A 33 -5.87 4.77 55.27
C THR A 33 -4.52 4.72 54.54
N SER A 34 -3.94 3.53 54.46
CA SER A 34 -2.70 3.29 53.71
C SER A 34 -2.98 3.54 52.21
N PRO A 35 -1.95 3.89 51.40
CA PRO A 35 -2.11 4.07 49.95
C PRO A 35 -2.71 2.83 49.24
N ASP A 36 -2.51 1.65 49.75
CA ASP A 36 -3.09 0.38 49.27
C ASP A 36 -4.59 0.27 49.56
N GLU A 37 -5.05 0.72 50.75
CA GLU A 37 -6.48 0.70 51.11
C GLU A 37 -7.27 1.71 50.28
N THR A 38 -6.70 2.88 49.95
CA THR A 38 -7.34 3.88 49.10
C THR A 38 -7.49 3.37 47.68
N ARG A 39 -6.46 2.71 47.12
CA ARG A 39 -6.48 2.11 45.78
C ARG A 39 -7.48 0.98 45.66
N THR A 40 -7.62 0.17 46.72
CA THR A 40 -8.58 -0.93 46.75
C THR A 40 -10.02 -0.42 46.83
N MET A 41 -10.29 0.71 47.55
CA MET A 41 -11.59 1.33 47.60
C MET A 41 -12.00 1.97 46.28
N GLU A 42 -11.06 2.64 45.57
CA GLU A 42 -11.30 3.18 44.23
C GLU A 42 -11.63 2.10 43.21
N LEU A 43 -10.93 0.95 43.24
CA LEU A 43 -11.24 -0.19 42.39
C LEU A 43 -12.60 -0.82 42.70
N ASP A 44 -13.00 -0.88 43.94
CA ASP A 44 -14.30 -1.40 44.37
C ASP A 44 -15.45 -0.52 43.88
N ASP A 45 -15.29 0.80 43.96
CA ASP A 45 -16.26 1.80 43.47
C ASP A 45 -16.40 1.70 41.94
N HIS A 46 -15.29 1.54 41.22
CA HIS A 46 -15.31 1.36 39.77
C HIS A 46 -15.92 0.01 39.33
N ALA A 47 -15.68 -1.06 40.10
CA ALA A 47 -16.31 -2.36 39.85
C ALA A 47 -17.83 -2.30 40.10
N GLU A 48 -18.27 -1.56 41.11
CA GLU A 48 -19.70 -1.39 41.40
C GLU A 48 -20.43 -0.57 40.34
N GLU A 49 -19.79 0.51 39.85
CA GLU A 49 -20.28 1.31 38.72
C GLU A 49 -20.46 0.46 37.46
N LEU A 50 -19.40 -0.30 37.06
CA LEU A 50 -19.43 -1.17 35.89
C LEU A 50 -20.42 -2.33 36.02
N ALA A 51 -20.48 -2.98 37.19
CA ALA A 51 -21.42 -4.05 37.42
C ALA A 51 -22.87 -3.59 37.35
N SER A 52 -23.15 -2.37 37.87
CA SER A 52 -24.47 -1.74 37.76
C SER A 52 -24.85 -1.35 36.34
N ASP A 53 -23.88 -0.83 35.57
CA ASP A 53 -24.08 -0.42 34.15
C ASP A 53 -24.28 -1.63 33.24
N LEU A 54 -23.54 -2.72 33.50
CA LEU A 54 -23.50 -3.90 32.64
C LEU A 54 -24.43 -5.05 33.09
N GLY A 55 -25.05 -4.91 34.28
CA GLY A 55 -25.96 -5.94 34.81
C GLY A 55 -25.31 -7.28 35.17
N VAL A 56 -24.01 -7.28 35.45
CA VAL A 56 -23.19 -8.46 35.79
C VAL A 56 -22.80 -8.48 37.26
N ASP A 57 -22.28 -9.62 37.75
CA ASP A 57 -21.86 -9.79 39.14
C ASP A 57 -20.67 -8.88 39.47
N LYS A 58 -20.76 -8.13 40.60
CA LYS A 58 -19.72 -7.18 41.01
C LYS A 58 -18.38 -7.86 41.32
N GLU A 59 -18.38 -9.05 41.88
CA GLU A 59 -17.17 -9.76 42.28
C GLU A 59 -16.39 -10.24 41.04
N GLU A 60 -17.11 -10.62 39.99
CA GLU A 60 -16.52 -11.01 38.70
C GLU A 60 -15.88 -9.82 38.01
N VAL A 61 -16.59 -8.69 37.88
CA VAL A 61 -16.06 -7.45 37.30
C VAL A 61 -14.88 -6.93 38.09
N LYS A 62 -14.93 -7.04 39.44
CA LYS A 62 -13.84 -6.61 40.31
C LYS A 62 -12.58 -7.44 40.12
N SER A 63 -12.72 -8.77 40.01
CA SER A 63 -11.60 -9.67 39.75
C SER A 63 -10.91 -9.37 38.43
N ASP A 64 -11.68 -9.16 37.37
CA ASP A 64 -11.14 -8.84 36.06
C ASP A 64 -10.49 -7.45 36.03
N LEU A 65 -11.12 -6.45 36.69
CA LEU A 65 -10.55 -5.12 36.81
C LEU A 65 -9.22 -5.12 37.57
N GLN A 66 -9.13 -5.91 38.64
CA GLN A 66 -7.90 -6.10 39.41
C GLN A 66 -6.80 -6.73 38.55
N ASN A 67 -7.11 -7.78 37.79
CA ASN A 67 -6.17 -8.43 36.90
C ASN A 67 -5.62 -7.45 35.86
N LEU A 68 -6.47 -6.66 35.19
CA LEU A 68 -6.02 -5.70 34.17
C LEU A 68 -5.13 -4.61 34.78
N VAL A 69 -5.47 -4.10 35.96
CA VAL A 69 -4.67 -3.08 36.64
C VAL A 69 -3.34 -3.65 37.16
N GLU A 70 -3.29 -4.94 37.54
CA GLU A 70 -2.06 -5.63 37.93
C GLU A 70 -1.10 -5.80 36.75
N TYR A 71 -1.62 -5.98 35.53
CA TYR A 71 -0.88 -5.93 34.27
C TYR A 71 -0.56 -4.51 33.77
N SER A 72 -0.72 -3.49 34.62
CA SER A 72 -0.40 -2.09 34.33
C SER A 72 -1.28 -1.45 33.24
N VAL A 73 -2.47 -1.96 33.01
CA VAL A 73 -3.45 -1.33 32.10
C VAL A 73 -4.07 -0.11 32.82
N PRO A 74 -4.10 1.08 32.22
CA PRO A 74 -4.77 2.25 32.78
C PRO A 74 -6.26 1.97 33.09
N ILE A 75 -6.80 2.52 34.21
CA ILE A 75 -8.13 2.17 34.69
C ILE A 75 -9.25 2.49 33.69
N ASP A 76 -9.09 3.57 32.89
CA ASP A 76 -10.05 3.94 31.87
C ASP A 76 -10.08 2.97 30.70
N GLU A 77 -8.91 2.44 30.33
CA GLU A 77 -8.75 1.43 29.28
C GLU A 77 -9.24 0.04 29.77
N ALA A 78 -8.97 -0.29 31.04
CA ALA A 78 -9.51 -1.49 31.67
C ALA A 78 -11.04 -1.45 31.72
N LYS A 79 -11.65 -0.31 32.09
CA LYS A 79 -13.11 -0.09 32.03
C LYS A 79 -13.66 -0.27 30.61
N GLY A 80 -12.97 0.27 29.59
CA GLY A 80 -13.33 0.09 28.19
C GLY A 80 -13.31 -1.38 27.74
N SER A 81 -12.30 -2.14 28.18
CA SER A 81 -12.17 -3.57 27.89
C SER A 81 -13.26 -4.41 28.59
N LEU A 82 -13.61 -4.06 29.85
CA LEU A 82 -14.68 -4.76 30.55
C LEU A 82 -16.07 -4.39 30.00
N ARG A 83 -16.29 -3.16 29.56
CA ARG A 83 -17.52 -2.80 28.83
C ARG A 83 -17.66 -3.60 27.52
N ARG A 84 -16.59 -3.84 26.80
CA ARG A 84 -16.60 -4.73 25.63
C ARG A 84 -16.84 -6.20 26.03
N LYS A 85 -16.19 -6.69 27.09
CA LYS A 85 -16.33 -8.08 27.54
C LYS A 85 -17.73 -8.39 28.09
N TYR A 86 -18.34 -7.48 28.85
CA TYR A 86 -19.61 -7.70 29.55
C TYR A 86 -20.77 -6.87 28.97
N GLY A 87 -20.50 -5.84 28.13
CA GLY A 87 -21.51 -4.96 27.57
C GLY A 87 -22.37 -5.63 26.49
N ASP A 88 -21.89 -6.70 25.89
CA ASP A 88 -22.69 -7.56 24.99
C ASP A 88 -23.74 -8.44 25.73
N GLY A 89 -23.87 -8.26 27.05
CA GLY A 89 -24.75 -9.07 27.90
C GLY A 89 -26.13 -8.50 28.23
N SER A 90 -26.49 -7.26 27.80
CA SER A 90 -27.87 -6.79 28.06
C SER A 90 -28.37 -5.82 27.01
N SER A 91 -29.17 -6.39 26.10
CA SER A 91 -30.03 -5.79 25.08
C SER A 91 -29.46 -5.50 23.70
N ALA A 92 -28.59 -6.39 23.16
CA ALA A 92 -28.91 -6.86 21.83
C ALA A 92 -29.73 -8.12 22.03
N SER A 93 -30.95 -8.15 21.54
CA SER A 93 -31.71 -9.38 21.37
C SER A 93 -30.75 -10.41 20.75
N SER A 94 -30.60 -11.57 21.41
CA SER A 94 -30.14 -12.80 20.75
C SER A 94 -31.21 -13.21 19.73
N GLY A 95 -31.46 -12.34 18.77
CA GLY A 95 -32.03 -12.66 17.50
C GLY A 95 -30.92 -13.41 16.74
N ALA A 96 -31.27 -14.49 16.07
CA ALA A 96 -30.38 -15.10 15.11
C ALA A 96 -29.72 -14.01 14.24
N PRO A 97 -28.41 -14.17 13.87
CA PRO A 97 -27.71 -13.21 13.04
C PRO A 97 -28.59 -12.75 11.90
N GLN A 98 -28.69 -11.44 11.67
CA GLN A 98 -29.61 -10.89 10.68
C GLN A 98 -29.18 -11.38 9.29
N SER A 99 -30.09 -12.01 8.56
CA SER A 99 -29.86 -12.32 7.15
C SER A 99 -29.83 -11.00 6.38
N LYS A 100 -28.74 -10.74 5.69
CA LYS A 100 -28.50 -9.55 4.88
C LYS A 100 -28.08 -9.92 3.47
N ALA A 101 -28.46 -9.09 2.51
CA ALA A 101 -27.86 -9.11 1.20
C ALA A 101 -26.45 -8.52 1.27
N VAL A 102 -25.58 -8.91 0.35
CA VAL A 102 -24.16 -8.47 0.35
C VAL A 102 -24.04 -6.96 0.36
N ALA A 103 -24.81 -6.24 -0.46
CA ALA A 103 -24.77 -4.77 -0.52
C ALA A 103 -25.30 -4.07 0.75
N ASP A 104 -25.99 -4.77 1.62
CA ASP A 104 -26.54 -4.22 2.87
C ASP A 104 -25.59 -4.43 4.07
N VAL A 105 -24.49 -5.15 3.87
CA VAL A 105 -23.46 -5.35 4.91
C VAL A 105 -22.67 -4.05 5.05
N VAL A 106 -22.53 -3.58 6.28
CA VAL A 106 -21.80 -2.35 6.59
C VAL A 106 -20.76 -2.62 7.68
N PRO A 107 -19.69 -1.81 7.76
CA PRO A 107 -18.61 -2.02 8.75
C PRO A 107 -19.07 -2.02 10.22
N GLU A 108 -20.20 -1.37 10.52
CA GLU A 108 -20.78 -1.31 11.87
C GLU A 108 -21.52 -2.59 12.28
N ASP A 109 -21.76 -3.52 11.35
CA ASP A 109 -22.37 -4.81 11.67
C ASP A 109 -21.40 -5.66 12.50
N SER A 110 -21.92 -6.34 13.52
CA SER A 110 -21.08 -7.25 14.32
C SER A 110 -21.00 -8.62 13.69
N ASN A 111 -22.17 -9.23 13.44
CA ASN A 111 -22.31 -10.55 12.82
C ASN A 111 -23.53 -10.59 11.93
N VAL A 112 -23.39 -11.20 10.78
CA VAL A 112 -24.46 -11.33 9.77
C VAL A 112 -24.64 -12.78 9.31
N THR A 113 -25.75 -13.06 8.68
CA THR A 113 -25.95 -14.27 7.87
C THR A 113 -26.07 -13.85 6.41
N VAL A 114 -25.18 -14.35 5.56
CA VAL A 114 -25.15 -14.03 4.13
C VAL A 114 -25.23 -15.34 3.35
N THR A 115 -26.08 -15.35 2.29
CA THR A 115 -26.10 -16.41 1.30
C THR A 115 -25.51 -15.86 0.01
N ALA A 116 -24.44 -16.47 -0.49
CA ALA A 116 -23.67 -15.94 -1.61
C ALA A 116 -22.95 -17.06 -2.38
N VAL A 117 -22.54 -16.76 -3.60
CA VAL A 117 -21.67 -17.61 -4.41
C VAL A 117 -20.20 -17.26 -4.13
N VAL A 118 -19.36 -18.26 -4.00
CA VAL A 118 -17.91 -18.11 -3.89
C VAL A 118 -17.36 -17.75 -5.27
N LEU A 119 -16.88 -16.53 -5.44
CA LEU A 119 -16.23 -16.09 -6.68
C LEU A 119 -14.79 -16.57 -6.75
N SER A 120 -14.07 -16.44 -5.63
CA SER A 120 -12.69 -16.88 -5.52
C SER A 120 -12.38 -17.38 -4.12
N ALA A 121 -11.42 -18.31 -4.00
CA ALA A 121 -10.96 -18.89 -2.74
C ALA A 121 -9.48 -19.23 -2.86
N GLY A 122 -8.62 -18.48 -2.18
CA GLY A 122 -7.18 -18.64 -2.24
C GLY A 122 -6.57 -18.85 -0.85
N LYS A 123 -5.61 -19.76 -0.73
CA LYS A 123 -4.88 -20.00 0.51
C LYS A 123 -3.71 -19.03 0.62
N ARG A 124 -3.47 -18.55 1.85
CA ARG A 124 -2.31 -17.73 2.18
C ARG A 124 -1.80 -18.04 3.58
N SER A 125 -0.47 -18.05 3.76
CA SER A 125 0.14 -18.10 5.09
C SER A 125 0.26 -16.70 5.68
N ILE A 126 -0.20 -16.54 6.90
CA ILE A 126 -0.03 -15.32 7.67
C ILE A 126 0.59 -15.62 9.02
N ARG A 127 1.38 -14.67 9.52
CA ARG A 127 1.91 -14.77 10.89
C ARG A 127 1.01 -14.02 11.86
N TYR A 128 0.32 -14.78 12.73
CA TYR A 128 -0.57 -14.22 13.72
C TYR A 128 -0.15 -14.67 15.14
N GLN A 129 0.03 -13.73 16.06
CA GLN A 129 0.49 -13.95 17.43
C GLN A 129 1.82 -14.72 17.57
N GLY A 130 2.64 -14.76 16.50
CA GLY A 130 3.95 -15.44 16.49
C GLY A 130 3.95 -16.80 15.81
N ASP A 131 2.79 -17.37 15.52
CA ASP A 131 2.61 -18.63 14.80
C ASP A 131 2.18 -18.38 13.35
N ASP A 132 2.53 -19.29 12.45
CA ASP A 132 2.11 -19.25 11.06
C ASP A 132 0.75 -19.96 10.92
N HIS A 133 -0.22 -19.26 10.35
CA HIS A 133 -1.57 -19.76 10.11
C HIS A 133 -1.86 -19.72 8.61
N VAL A 134 -2.46 -20.79 8.10
CA VAL A 134 -3.00 -20.80 6.74
C VAL A 134 -4.45 -20.35 6.82
N ILE A 135 -4.78 -19.29 6.06
CA ILE A 135 -6.14 -18.77 5.91
C ILE A 135 -6.59 -18.92 4.47
N VAL A 136 -7.89 -18.82 4.24
CA VAL A 136 -8.48 -18.75 2.90
C VAL A 136 -9.11 -17.38 2.73
N GLU A 137 -8.75 -16.68 1.68
CA GLU A 137 -9.25 -15.35 1.35
C GLU A 137 -9.86 -15.37 -0.05
N GLY A 138 -10.82 -14.50 -0.30
CA GLY A 138 -11.45 -14.38 -1.61
C GLY A 138 -12.68 -13.49 -1.59
N LYS A 139 -13.52 -13.65 -2.60
CA LYS A 139 -14.71 -12.83 -2.80
C LYS A 139 -15.97 -13.70 -2.81
N LEU A 140 -17.04 -13.17 -2.23
CA LEU A 140 -18.40 -13.72 -2.28
C LEU A 140 -19.30 -12.73 -3.01
N ALA A 141 -20.30 -13.24 -3.75
CA ALA A 141 -21.28 -12.39 -4.42
C ALA A 141 -22.69 -12.92 -4.27
N ASP A 142 -23.65 -12.01 -4.22
CA ASP A 142 -25.05 -12.27 -4.47
C ASP A 142 -25.56 -11.37 -5.61
N GLU A 143 -26.88 -11.33 -5.83
CA GLU A 143 -27.49 -10.48 -6.86
C GLU A 143 -27.28 -8.97 -6.60
N THR A 144 -26.87 -8.58 -5.39
CA THR A 144 -26.81 -7.19 -4.95
C THR A 144 -25.40 -6.60 -4.96
N GLY A 145 -24.36 -7.44 -4.81
CA GLY A 145 -22.98 -6.96 -4.72
C GLY A 145 -21.95 -8.07 -4.53
N VAL A 146 -20.71 -7.62 -4.36
CA VAL A 146 -19.53 -8.44 -4.07
C VAL A 146 -18.96 -7.99 -2.73
N ILE A 147 -18.46 -8.93 -1.92
CA ILE A 147 -17.83 -8.67 -0.62
C ILE A 147 -16.62 -9.57 -0.44
N ASP A 148 -15.56 -9.02 0.12
CA ASP A 148 -14.37 -9.77 0.47
C ASP A 148 -14.60 -10.63 1.73
N TYR A 149 -13.88 -11.76 1.82
CA TYR A 149 -13.93 -12.58 3.01
C TYR A 149 -12.56 -13.14 3.39
N THR A 150 -12.37 -13.34 4.68
CA THR A 150 -11.25 -14.11 5.25
C THR A 150 -11.82 -15.27 6.08
N ALA A 151 -11.43 -16.50 5.75
CA ALA A 151 -11.76 -17.69 6.50
C ALA A 151 -10.54 -18.20 7.28
N TRP A 152 -10.67 -18.28 8.61
CA TRP A 152 -9.63 -18.74 9.54
C TRP A 152 -9.62 -20.25 9.73
N GLU A 153 -10.66 -20.92 9.24
CA GLU A 153 -10.85 -22.37 9.25
C GLU A 153 -10.92 -22.88 7.81
N GLU A 154 -10.50 -24.12 7.60
CA GLU A 154 -10.57 -24.75 6.28
C GLU A 154 -11.98 -25.27 6.03
N PHE A 155 -12.85 -24.44 5.48
CA PHE A 155 -14.25 -24.80 5.14
C PHE A 155 -14.40 -25.57 3.83
N GLY A 156 -13.34 -25.70 3.02
CA GLY A 156 -13.36 -26.39 1.73
C GLY A 156 -14.14 -25.62 0.68
N LEU A 157 -14.05 -24.30 0.69
CA LEU A 157 -14.71 -23.42 -0.30
C LEU A 157 -14.05 -23.55 -1.66
N GLU A 158 -14.85 -23.74 -2.71
CA GLU A 158 -14.39 -23.75 -4.10
C GLU A 158 -15.17 -22.69 -4.91
N PRO A 159 -14.54 -22.06 -5.93
CA PRO A 159 -15.24 -21.14 -6.81
C PRO A 159 -16.46 -21.77 -7.45
N GLY A 160 -17.60 -21.06 -7.43
CA GLY A 160 -18.88 -21.52 -7.92
C GLY A 160 -19.78 -22.16 -6.86
N ASP A 161 -19.27 -22.45 -5.67
CA ASP A 161 -20.09 -22.93 -4.56
C ASP A 161 -21.07 -21.85 -4.11
N THR A 162 -22.33 -22.25 -3.88
CA THR A 162 -23.29 -21.40 -3.19
C THR A 162 -23.30 -21.77 -1.72
N ILE A 163 -23.05 -20.80 -0.86
CA ILE A 163 -22.96 -21.01 0.59
C ILE A 163 -23.89 -20.08 1.36
N THR A 164 -24.32 -20.56 2.54
CA THR A 164 -24.89 -19.69 3.57
C THR A 164 -23.93 -19.66 4.74
N ALA A 165 -23.34 -18.50 4.98
CA ALA A 165 -22.45 -18.22 6.12
C ALA A 165 -23.28 -17.58 7.23
N GLY A 166 -23.67 -18.38 8.22
CA GLY A 166 -24.40 -17.91 9.40
C GLY A 166 -23.44 -17.46 10.50
N ASN A 167 -23.73 -16.35 11.16
CA ASN A 167 -22.89 -15.77 12.21
C ASN A 167 -21.48 -15.41 11.72
N ALA A 168 -21.36 -14.97 10.46
CA ALA A 168 -20.13 -14.41 9.93
C ALA A 168 -19.84 -13.08 10.60
N GLY A 169 -18.64 -12.89 11.13
CA GLY A 169 -18.19 -11.60 11.69
C GLY A 169 -18.02 -10.57 10.58
N VAL A 170 -18.26 -9.30 10.87
CA VAL A 170 -17.96 -8.20 9.94
C VAL A 170 -16.85 -7.36 10.54
N ARG A 171 -15.89 -6.99 9.72
CA ARG A 171 -14.85 -6.02 10.09
C ARG A 171 -14.61 -5.05 8.93
N GLU A 172 -14.10 -3.90 9.27
CA GLU A 172 -13.66 -2.89 8.31
C GLU A 172 -12.22 -3.19 7.89
N TRP A 173 -12.00 -3.23 6.58
CA TRP A 173 -10.68 -3.26 5.99
C TRP A 173 -10.61 -2.21 4.89
N ASP A 174 -9.67 -1.28 4.98
CA ASP A 174 -9.49 -0.14 4.06
C ASP A 174 -10.76 0.69 3.77
N GLY A 175 -11.65 0.77 4.77
CA GLY A 175 -12.91 1.51 4.68
C GLY A 175 -14.11 0.70 4.16
N GLU A 176 -13.89 -0.54 3.74
CA GLU A 176 -14.93 -1.45 3.21
C GLU A 176 -15.24 -2.59 4.19
N PRO A 177 -16.47 -3.13 4.20
CA PRO A 177 -16.81 -4.28 5.01
C PRO A 177 -16.19 -5.57 4.45
N GLU A 178 -15.61 -6.40 5.31
CA GLU A 178 -15.10 -7.72 5.00
C GLU A 178 -15.75 -8.77 5.93
N LEU A 179 -16.14 -9.93 5.37
CA LEU A 179 -16.65 -11.03 6.16
C LEU A 179 -15.51 -11.84 6.78
N ASN A 180 -15.64 -12.10 8.07
CA ASN A 180 -14.68 -12.90 8.82
C ASN A 180 -15.33 -14.22 9.23
N LEU A 181 -14.88 -15.32 8.60
CA LEU A 181 -15.39 -16.67 8.82
C LEU A 181 -14.46 -17.42 9.76
N GLY A 182 -14.90 -17.66 10.97
CA GLY A 182 -14.10 -18.31 12.01
C GLY A 182 -14.84 -19.47 12.69
N GLU A 183 -14.32 -19.93 13.83
CA GLU A 183 -14.85 -21.05 14.61
C GLU A 183 -16.35 -20.90 14.96
N SER A 184 -16.85 -19.68 15.12
CA SER A 184 -18.26 -19.39 15.42
C SER A 184 -19.16 -19.34 14.21
N THR A 185 -18.61 -19.37 13.00
CA THR A 185 -19.37 -19.31 11.74
C THR A 185 -19.97 -20.67 11.43
N SER A 186 -21.26 -20.71 11.19
CA SER A 186 -21.94 -21.90 10.66
C SER A 186 -22.03 -21.81 9.14
N LEU A 187 -21.36 -22.70 8.43
CA LEU A 187 -21.34 -22.70 6.97
C LEU A 187 -22.17 -23.87 6.45
N SER A 188 -23.05 -23.62 5.50
CA SER A 188 -23.80 -24.63 4.74
C SER A 188 -23.63 -24.41 3.25
N PHE A 189 -23.48 -25.50 2.50
CA PHE A 189 -23.47 -25.49 1.05
C PHE A 189 -24.89 -25.70 0.56
N GLU A 190 -25.34 -24.85 -0.35
CA GLU A 190 -26.67 -24.89 -0.92
C GLU A 190 -26.68 -25.72 -2.21
N GLU A 191 -27.73 -26.50 -2.43
CA GLU A 191 -27.88 -27.32 -3.64
C GLU A 191 -28.30 -26.47 -4.87
N GLU A 192 -28.96 -25.33 -4.62
CA GLU A 192 -29.40 -24.39 -5.66
C GLU A 192 -28.40 -23.25 -5.78
N SER A 193 -27.86 -23.03 -6.98
CA SER A 193 -27.02 -21.88 -7.26
C SER A 193 -27.84 -20.61 -7.30
N LEU A 194 -27.30 -19.51 -6.76
CA LEU A 194 -27.89 -18.20 -6.94
C LEU A 194 -27.67 -17.69 -8.38
N ASP A 195 -28.68 -17.03 -8.92
CA ASP A 195 -28.57 -16.33 -10.20
C ASP A 195 -27.76 -15.03 -9.98
N LEU A 196 -26.53 -15.00 -10.43
CA LEU A 196 -25.69 -13.80 -10.39
C LEU A 196 -25.89 -12.94 -11.64
N PRO A 197 -25.77 -11.61 -11.53
CA PRO A 197 -25.56 -10.75 -12.69
C PRO A 197 -24.36 -11.23 -13.52
N GLU A 198 -24.43 -11.11 -14.85
CA GLU A 198 -23.37 -11.55 -15.77
C GLU A 198 -21.99 -11.01 -15.37
N ALA A 199 -21.94 -9.73 -14.96
CA ALA A 199 -20.71 -9.09 -14.50
C ALA A 199 -20.06 -9.74 -13.25
N TYR A 200 -20.84 -10.43 -12.39
CA TYR A 200 -20.31 -11.16 -11.23
C TYR A 200 -20.07 -12.64 -11.57
N ALA A 201 -20.90 -13.22 -12.45
CA ALA A 201 -20.71 -14.58 -12.89
C ALA A 201 -19.38 -14.78 -13.64
N ASP A 202 -18.94 -13.78 -14.39
CA ASP A 202 -17.66 -13.77 -15.10
C ASP A 202 -16.43 -13.72 -14.16
N LEU A 203 -16.64 -13.35 -12.89
CA LEU A 203 -15.57 -13.31 -11.87
C LEU A 203 -15.38 -14.66 -11.14
N ILE A 204 -16.20 -15.68 -11.44
CA ILE A 204 -16.06 -17.01 -10.81
C ILE A 204 -14.73 -17.65 -11.26
N GLY A 205 -13.91 -18.05 -10.30
CA GLY A 205 -12.55 -18.55 -10.52
C GLY A 205 -11.47 -17.50 -10.34
N GLY A 206 -11.89 -16.23 -10.07
CA GLY A 206 -10.97 -15.11 -9.89
C GLY A 206 -10.27 -14.68 -11.17
N ASP A 207 -10.77 -15.12 -12.36
CA ASP A 207 -10.18 -14.75 -13.65
C ASP A 207 -10.26 -13.23 -13.87
N THR A 208 -9.12 -12.61 -14.17
CA THR A 208 -9.00 -11.16 -14.37
C THR A 208 -7.85 -10.83 -15.32
N GLN A 209 -7.84 -9.61 -15.83
CA GLN A 209 -6.76 -9.08 -16.67
C GLN A 209 -5.79 -8.24 -15.83
N LEU A 210 -4.54 -8.13 -16.29
CA LEU A 210 -3.50 -7.39 -15.56
C LEU A 210 -3.87 -5.92 -15.31
N ALA A 211 -4.54 -5.26 -16.28
CA ALA A 211 -4.94 -3.85 -16.15
C ALA A 211 -6.02 -3.60 -15.09
N ASP A 212 -6.79 -4.63 -14.72
CA ASP A 212 -7.86 -4.53 -13.74
C ASP A 212 -7.39 -4.83 -12.31
N LEU A 213 -6.16 -5.36 -12.16
CA LEU A 213 -5.59 -5.70 -10.87
C LEU A 213 -5.23 -4.46 -10.04
N GLN A 214 -5.59 -4.52 -8.76
CA GLN A 214 -5.29 -3.48 -7.80
C GLN A 214 -4.49 -4.03 -6.61
N THR A 215 -3.72 -3.16 -5.99
CA THR A 215 -3.04 -3.49 -4.73
C THR A 215 -4.06 -3.94 -3.68
N GLY A 216 -3.84 -5.13 -3.11
CA GLY A 216 -4.75 -5.74 -2.15
C GLY A 216 -5.59 -6.87 -2.72
N ASP A 217 -5.69 -7.03 -4.05
CA ASP A 217 -6.40 -8.14 -4.68
C ASP A 217 -5.80 -9.49 -4.28
N ARG A 218 -6.66 -10.47 -4.05
CA ARG A 218 -6.30 -11.79 -3.53
C ARG A 218 -7.06 -12.88 -4.25
N ALA A 219 -6.48 -14.09 -4.25
CA ALA A 219 -7.06 -15.26 -4.90
C ALA A 219 -7.40 -14.99 -6.38
N VAL A 220 -6.58 -14.19 -7.06
CA VAL A 220 -6.78 -13.84 -8.46
C VAL A 220 -6.20 -14.93 -9.37
N THR A 221 -6.80 -15.07 -10.53
CA THR A 221 -6.35 -15.95 -11.60
C THR A 221 -6.03 -15.12 -12.83
N VAL A 222 -4.82 -15.26 -13.35
CA VAL A 222 -4.37 -14.55 -14.56
C VAL A 222 -3.83 -15.52 -15.59
N GLU A 223 -4.05 -15.23 -16.87
CA GLU A 223 -3.40 -15.88 -17.99
C GLU A 223 -2.46 -14.89 -18.67
N VAL A 224 -1.17 -15.17 -18.59
CA VAL A 224 -0.12 -14.21 -18.95
C VAL A 224 0.99 -14.86 -19.77
N ASP A 225 1.69 -14.07 -20.57
CA ASP A 225 3.01 -14.43 -21.10
C ASP A 225 4.09 -13.91 -20.15
N VAL A 226 5.16 -14.67 -19.97
CA VAL A 226 6.31 -14.28 -19.14
C VAL A 226 7.27 -13.50 -20.03
N LEU A 227 7.23 -12.16 -19.95
CA LEU A 227 8.02 -11.30 -20.82
C LEU A 227 9.49 -11.24 -20.39
N GLU A 228 9.71 -11.21 -19.07
CA GLU A 228 11.03 -11.19 -18.45
C GLU A 228 11.01 -12.08 -17.22
N CYS A 229 12.11 -12.80 -17.00
CA CYS A 229 12.25 -13.67 -15.82
C CYS A 229 13.70 -13.77 -15.38
N GLU A 230 13.98 -13.29 -14.17
CA GLU A 230 15.31 -13.35 -13.56
C GLU A 230 15.24 -14.07 -12.22
N ARG A 231 16.23 -14.94 -11.99
CA ARG A 231 16.40 -15.60 -10.68
C ARG A 231 17.29 -14.75 -9.79
N ARG A 232 16.80 -14.42 -8.60
CA ARG A 232 17.52 -13.58 -7.62
C ARG A 232 17.55 -14.25 -6.25
N THR A 233 18.60 -13.96 -5.51
CA THR A 233 18.67 -14.28 -4.07
C THR A 233 18.52 -13.00 -3.28
N ILE A 234 17.59 -12.98 -2.34
CA ILE A 234 17.36 -11.85 -1.45
C ILE A 234 17.62 -12.24 0.00
N ASP A 235 18.12 -11.30 0.78
CA ASP A 235 18.24 -11.45 2.24
C ASP A 235 16.88 -11.16 2.89
N GLY A 236 16.15 -12.22 3.16
CA GLY A 236 14.88 -12.15 3.87
C GLY A 236 15.06 -12.19 5.40
N ARG A 237 13.95 -12.09 6.13
CA ARG A 237 13.95 -12.13 7.59
C ARG A 237 14.42 -13.49 8.15
N ASP A 238 14.19 -14.56 7.41
CA ASP A 238 14.52 -15.95 7.77
C ASP A 238 15.79 -16.48 7.08
N GLY A 239 16.56 -15.62 6.42
CA GLY A 239 17.79 -15.91 5.69
C GLY A 239 17.70 -15.61 4.21
N GLU A 240 18.71 -16.10 3.45
CA GLU A 240 18.72 -16.00 2.00
C GLU A 240 17.57 -16.80 1.38
N THR A 241 16.74 -16.14 0.57
CA THR A 241 15.63 -16.74 -0.15
C THR A 241 15.83 -16.55 -1.65
N GLU A 242 15.68 -17.63 -2.41
CA GLU A 242 15.71 -17.59 -3.87
C GLU A 242 14.30 -17.27 -4.38
N ILE A 243 14.19 -16.29 -5.29
CA ILE A 243 12.94 -15.86 -5.91
C ILE A 243 13.11 -15.79 -7.43
N LEU A 244 11.98 -15.84 -8.17
CA LEU A 244 11.93 -15.35 -9.54
C LEU A 244 11.26 -13.98 -9.54
N SER A 245 11.78 -13.06 -10.32
CA SER A 245 11.16 -11.76 -10.55
C SER A 245 11.23 -11.40 -12.01
N GLY A 246 10.29 -10.62 -12.50
CA GLY A 246 10.24 -10.25 -13.92
C GLY A 246 8.96 -9.50 -14.24
N VAL A 247 8.48 -9.67 -15.48
CA VAL A 247 7.31 -8.98 -16.01
C VAL A 247 6.37 -9.99 -16.64
N PHE A 248 5.11 -9.95 -16.26
CA PHE A 248 4.00 -10.59 -16.93
C PHE A 248 3.33 -9.64 -17.91
N GLY A 249 2.80 -10.18 -19.01
CA GLY A 249 2.03 -9.44 -19.99
C GLY A 249 0.80 -10.20 -20.46
N ASP A 250 -0.30 -9.48 -20.68
CA ASP A 250 -1.51 -9.95 -21.37
C ASP A 250 -1.98 -8.91 -22.39
N GLU A 251 -3.14 -9.10 -22.98
CA GLU A 251 -3.68 -8.16 -23.96
C GLU A 251 -4.04 -6.78 -23.35
N SER A 252 -4.23 -6.71 -22.03
CA SER A 252 -4.62 -5.50 -21.33
C SER A 252 -3.45 -4.65 -20.85
N GLY A 253 -2.27 -5.29 -20.61
CA GLY A 253 -1.13 -4.56 -20.10
C GLY A 253 0.02 -5.44 -19.60
N ARG A 254 0.84 -4.84 -18.75
CA ARG A 254 2.04 -5.46 -18.17
C ARG A 254 2.11 -5.13 -16.70
N LEU A 255 2.51 -6.11 -15.88
CA LEU A 255 2.81 -5.91 -14.46
C LEU A 255 4.07 -6.66 -14.05
N PRO A 256 4.83 -6.13 -13.08
CA PRO A 256 5.91 -6.86 -12.45
C PRO A 256 5.37 -8.04 -11.65
N PHE A 257 6.19 -9.06 -11.48
CA PHE A 257 5.87 -10.18 -10.62
C PHE A 257 7.05 -10.61 -9.75
N THR A 258 6.70 -11.18 -8.59
CA THR A 258 7.63 -11.92 -7.73
C THR A 258 7.05 -13.29 -7.43
N ASN A 259 7.82 -14.35 -7.76
CA ASN A 259 7.51 -15.71 -7.36
C ASN A 259 8.40 -16.11 -6.16
N TRP A 260 7.78 -16.27 -5.02
CA TRP A 260 8.42 -16.57 -3.74
C TRP A 260 8.78 -18.05 -3.54
N ASP A 261 8.18 -18.94 -4.34
CA ASP A 261 8.50 -20.37 -4.41
C ASP A 261 8.78 -20.75 -5.87
N PRO A 262 10.02 -20.56 -6.35
CA PRO A 262 10.38 -20.67 -7.75
C PRO A 262 9.94 -21.97 -8.40
N VAL A 263 9.02 -21.90 -9.35
CA VAL A 263 8.56 -23.05 -10.14
C VAL A 263 9.15 -23.04 -11.54
N PRO A 264 9.59 -24.20 -12.08
CA PRO A 264 10.21 -24.28 -13.41
C PRO A 264 9.30 -23.89 -14.57
N THR A 265 7.98 -23.83 -14.33
CA THR A 265 6.98 -23.50 -15.34
C THR A 265 7.00 -22.01 -15.71
N ILE A 266 7.49 -21.14 -14.81
CA ILE A 266 7.67 -19.72 -15.09
C ILE A 266 9.05 -19.57 -15.75
N GLU A 267 9.05 -19.42 -17.06
CA GLU A 267 10.25 -19.18 -17.89
C GLU A 267 9.92 -18.14 -18.97
N GLU A 268 10.90 -17.36 -19.37
CA GLU A 268 10.74 -16.30 -20.36
C GLU A 268 10.18 -16.82 -21.69
N GLY A 269 9.15 -16.16 -22.22
CA GLY A 269 8.43 -16.53 -23.45
C GLY A 269 7.46 -17.71 -23.26
N GLY A 270 7.17 -18.11 -22.01
CA GLY A 270 6.25 -19.20 -21.70
C GLY A 270 4.89 -18.69 -21.21
N PRO A 271 3.79 -18.89 -21.96
CA PRO A 271 2.47 -18.51 -21.48
C PRO A 271 1.98 -19.45 -20.38
N VAL A 272 1.50 -18.85 -19.29
CA VAL A 272 1.05 -19.56 -18.09
C VAL A 272 -0.29 -19.06 -17.57
N ARG A 273 -1.07 -19.97 -16.97
CA ARG A 273 -2.21 -19.66 -16.10
C ARG A 273 -1.73 -19.77 -14.67
N ILE A 274 -1.95 -18.72 -13.89
CA ILE A 274 -1.59 -18.64 -12.48
C ILE A 274 -2.88 -18.47 -11.68
N GLU A 275 -3.19 -19.45 -10.87
CA GLU A 275 -4.33 -19.44 -9.96
C GLU A 275 -3.87 -19.16 -8.54
N ASN A 276 -4.67 -18.44 -7.77
CA ASN A 276 -4.35 -18.02 -6.42
C ASN A 276 -3.08 -17.16 -6.34
N ALA A 277 -2.94 -16.17 -7.22
CA ALA A 277 -2.00 -15.08 -7.06
C ALA A 277 -2.60 -14.00 -6.15
N TYR A 278 -1.76 -13.11 -5.64
CA TYR A 278 -2.18 -11.94 -4.89
C TYR A 278 -1.40 -10.71 -5.35
N VAL A 279 -1.97 -9.52 -5.19
CA VAL A 279 -1.36 -8.27 -5.65
C VAL A 279 -0.91 -7.44 -4.44
N GLN A 280 0.35 -7.06 -4.43
CA GLN A 280 0.92 -6.14 -3.45
C GLN A 280 1.51 -4.93 -4.14
N GLU A 281 1.65 -3.84 -3.42
CA GLU A 281 2.40 -2.69 -3.89
C GLU A 281 3.91 -2.93 -3.72
N PHE A 282 4.65 -2.74 -4.79
CA PHE A 282 6.10 -2.66 -4.75
C PHE A 282 6.56 -1.36 -5.42
N ARG A 283 7.20 -0.47 -4.64
CA ARG A 283 7.66 0.86 -5.10
C ARG A 283 6.59 1.72 -5.75
N GLY A 284 5.37 1.65 -5.23
CA GLY A 284 4.25 2.45 -5.71
C GLY A 284 3.51 1.88 -6.93
N VAL A 285 3.83 0.66 -7.36
CA VAL A 285 3.11 -0.02 -8.45
C VAL A 285 2.56 -1.36 -8.00
N PRO A 286 1.41 -1.82 -8.53
CA PRO A 286 0.90 -3.16 -8.29
C PRO A 286 1.89 -4.21 -8.79
N GLU A 287 2.14 -5.26 -8.00
CA GLU A 287 2.99 -6.39 -8.35
C GLU A 287 2.24 -7.70 -8.11
N VAL A 288 2.26 -8.59 -9.09
CA VAL A 288 1.66 -9.92 -8.99
C VAL A 288 2.57 -10.84 -8.21
N ASN A 289 2.09 -11.39 -7.11
CA ASN A 289 2.85 -12.30 -6.26
C ASN A 289 2.36 -13.73 -6.41
N VAL A 290 3.28 -14.64 -6.64
CA VAL A 290 3.09 -16.10 -6.75
C VAL A 290 3.74 -16.74 -5.53
N SER A 291 3.01 -17.60 -4.82
CA SER A 291 3.49 -18.25 -3.59
C SER A 291 3.40 -19.76 -3.68
N GLU A 292 3.80 -20.47 -2.63
CA GLU A 292 3.67 -21.92 -2.48
C GLU A 292 2.21 -22.43 -2.59
N PHE A 293 1.23 -21.55 -2.42
CA PHE A 293 -0.20 -21.87 -2.57
C PHE A 293 -0.75 -21.60 -3.97
N SER A 294 0.03 -20.97 -4.82
CA SER A 294 -0.37 -20.68 -6.18
C SER A 294 -0.19 -21.92 -7.08
N THR A 295 -1.11 -22.11 -8.03
CA THR A 295 -1.00 -23.16 -9.05
C THR A 295 -0.61 -22.53 -10.36
N VAL A 296 0.53 -22.96 -10.93
CA VAL A 296 1.04 -22.47 -12.21
C VAL A 296 0.94 -23.57 -13.25
N THR A 297 0.13 -23.34 -14.28
CA THR A 297 -0.10 -24.32 -15.37
C THR A 297 0.30 -23.71 -16.71
N PRO A 298 1.13 -24.39 -17.52
CA PRO A 298 1.48 -23.90 -18.85
C PRO A 298 0.26 -23.94 -19.77
N ILE A 299 0.16 -22.98 -20.67
CA ILE A 299 -0.93 -22.84 -21.64
C ILE A 299 -0.39 -23.15 -23.04
N ASP A 300 -1.12 -23.96 -23.83
CA ASP A 300 -0.73 -24.33 -25.20
C ASP A 300 -1.27 -23.31 -26.26
N ARG A 301 -1.35 -22.03 -25.91
CA ARG A 301 -1.74 -20.96 -26.85
C ARG A 301 -0.89 -19.71 -26.60
N GLU A 302 -0.63 -18.99 -27.66
CA GLU A 302 0.01 -17.68 -27.55
C GLU A 302 -0.97 -16.71 -26.84
N ILE A 303 -0.44 -15.94 -25.89
CA ILE A 303 -1.14 -14.82 -25.29
C ILE A 303 -0.70 -13.58 -26.04
N ALA A 304 -1.67 -12.86 -26.61
CA ALA A 304 -1.35 -11.57 -27.20
C ALA A 304 -0.99 -10.61 -26.08
N VAL A 305 0.17 -10.01 -26.17
CA VAL A 305 0.55 -8.96 -25.23
C VAL A 305 0.23 -7.63 -25.89
N GLY A 306 -0.49 -6.77 -25.20
CA GLY A 306 -0.82 -5.44 -25.68
C GLY A 306 0.44 -4.71 -26.11
N ALA A 307 0.50 -4.36 -27.38
CA ALA A 307 1.65 -3.63 -27.95
C ALA A 307 1.57 -2.14 -27.61
N ASP A 308 0.36 -1.67 -27.36
CA ASP A 308 0.07 -0.25 -27.14
C ASP A 308 0.02 0.03 -25.65
N THR A 309 1.04 0.72 -25.17
CA THR A 309 1.00 1.30 -23.82
C THR A 309 -0.11 2.33 -23.76
N THR A 310 -0.90 2.30 -22.71
CA THR A 310 -1.98 3.28 -22.54
C THR A 310 -1.41 4.67 -22.36
N THR A 311 -1.73 5.58 -23.30
CA THR A 311 -1.41 7.01 -23.15
C THR A 311 -2.47 7.65 -22.27
N LEU A 312 -2.04 8.21 -21.13
CA LEU A 312 -2.91 8.92 -20.19
C LEU A 312 -2.50 10.38 -20.05
N SER A 313 -3.46 11.22 -19.66
CA SER A 313 -3.08 12.52 -19.10
C SER A 313 -2.33 12.33 -17.79
N VAL A 314 -1.44 13.28 -17.47
CA VAL A 314 -0.67 13.24 -16.20
C VAL A 314 -1.61 13.15 -14.99
N ARG A 315 -2.75 13.85 -15.03
CA ARG A 315 -3.76 13.80 -13.96
C ARG A 315 -4.42 12.42 -13.81
N GLU A 316 -4.76 11.78 -14.91
CA GLU A 316 -5.36 10.43 -14.89
C GLU A 316 -4.35 9.44 -14.37
N ALA A 317 -3.12 9.47 -14.88
CA ALA A 317 -2.04 8.61 -14.41
C ALA A 317 -1.77 8.76 -12.90
N ILE A 318 -1.74 10.00 -12.37
CA ILE A 318 -1.55 10.22 -10.91
C ILE A 318 -2.71 9.65 -10.09
N ARG A 319 -3.94 9.67 -10.61
CA ARG A 319 -5.13 9.19 -9.88
C ARG A 319 -5.15 7.67 -9.68
N THR A 320 -4.41 6.92 -10.47
CA THR A 320 -4.31 5.45 -10.28
C THR A 320 -3.53 5.07 -9.03
N GLY A 321 -2.69 5.99 -8.49
CA GLY A 321 -1.80 5.72 -7.36
C GLY A 321 -0.48 5.06 -7.76
N GLY A 322 -0.42 4.44 -8.96
CA GLY A 322 0.78 3.81 -9.54
C GLY A 322 0.42 2.99 -10.76
N ILE A 323 1.25 3.04 -11.79
CA ILE A 323 1.10 2.26 -13.03
C ILE A 323 2.48 1.76 -13.44
N TYR A 324 2.59 0.48 -13.76
CA TYR A 324 3.86 -0.11 -14.19
C TYR A 324 4.28 0.34 -15.59
N ASP A 325 3.36 0.40 -16.55
CA ASP A 325 3.65 0.78 -17.94
C ASP A 325 2.65 1.83 -18.42
N VAL A 326 3.06 3.09 -18.43
CA VAL A 326 2.23 4.21 -18.85
C VAL A 326 3.01 5.12 -19.78
N GLU A 327 2.33 5.66 -20.78
CA GLU A 327 2.84 6.72 -21.63
C GLU A 327 2.14 8.04 -21.31
N VAL A 328 2.92 9.10 -21.16
CA VAL A 328 2.43 10.46 -20.99
C VAL A 328 3.13 11.39 -22.00
N VAL A 329 2.41 12.43 -22.45
CA VAL A 329 2.98 13.43 -23.34
C VAL A 329 2.84 14.80 -22.69
N GLY A 330 3.93 15.56 -22.60
CA GLY A 330 3.90 16.88 -21.97
C GLY A 330 5.17 17.68 -22.18
N ASN A 331 5.14 18.91 -21.71
CA ASN A 331 6.26 19.83 -21.82
C ASN A 331 7.19 19.73 -20.61
N VAL A 332 8.49 19.66 -20.84
CA VAL A 332 9.47 19.80 -19.78
C VAL A 332 9.56 21.26 -19.37
N ILE A 333 9.10 21.57 -18.16
CA ILE A 333 9.06 22.94 -17.65
C ILE A 333 10.25 23.29 -16.74
N ALA A 334 10.92 22.29 -16.19
CA ALA A 334 12.10 22.50 -15.34
C ALA A 334 12.96 21.24 -15.24
N VAL A 335 14.24 21.41 -14.95
CA VAL A 335 15.16 20.36 -14.49
C VAL A 335 15.47 20.62 -13.02
N ARG A 336 15.25 19.61 -12.16
CA ARG A 336 15.41 19.71 -10.69
C ARG A 336 16.87 19.56 -10.27
N ASP A 337 17.16 20.06 -9.07
CA ASP A 337 18.44 19.84 -8.40
C ASP A 337 18.72 18.33 -8.24
N GLY A 338 20.01 17.96 -8.33
CA GLY A 338 20.47 16.58 -8.33
C GLY A 338 20.30 15.88 -9.67
N SER A 339 20.19 16.65 -10.75
CA SER A 339 20.35 16.23 -12.15
C SER A 339 21.79 16.51 -12.62
N GLY A 340 22.18 15.89 -13.73
CA GLY A 340 23.54 15.92 -14.27
C GLY A 340 24.43 14.86 -13.63
N LEU A 341 25.67 15.22 -13.32
CA LEU A 341 26.61 14.30 -12.66
C LEU A 341 26.19 14.03 -11.21
N ILE A 342 26.06 12.77 -10.88
CA ILE A 342 25.75 12.27 -9.55
C ILE A 342 26.76 11.21 -9.14
N GLN A 343 26.72 10.78 -7.89
CA GLN A 343 27.49 9.63 -7.42
C GLN A 343 26.55 8.60 -6.80
N ARG A 344 26.80 7.31 -7.09
CA ARG A 344 26.08 6.19 -6.50
C ARG A 344 26.96 5.36 -5.58
N CYS A 345 26.34 4.78 -4.60
CA CYS A 345 26.98 3.80 -3.73
C CYS A 345 27.29 2.51 -4.50
N PRO A 346 28.53 2.01 -4.49
CA PRO A 346 28.87 0.78 -5.22
C PRO A 346 28.20 -0.49 -4.69
N GLU A 347 27.67 -0.44 -3.43
CA GLU A 347 27.04 -1.59 -2.79
C GLU A 347 25.52 -1.65 -2.98
N CYS A 348 24.84 -0.50 -3.00
CA CYS A 348 23.37 -0.47 -3.08
C CYS A 348 22.80 0.44 -4.18
N TYR A 349 23.64 1.02 -5.03
CA TYR A 349 23.32 1.89 -6.16
C TYR A 349 22.48 3.15 -5.81
N ARG A 350 22.25 3.43 -4.53
CA ARG A 350 21.59 4.66 -4.09
C ARG A 350 22.50 5.87 -4.32
N VAL A 351 21.85 6.96 -4.75
CA VAL A 351 22.55 8.24 -4.88
C VAL A 351 23.12 8.64 -3.54
N ILE A 352 24.41 8.98 -3.52
CA ILE A 352 25.12 9.45 -2.34
C ILE A 352 25.32 10.95 -2.40
N GLN A 353 25.42 11.57 -1.24
CA GLN A 353 25.72 12.99 -1.11
C GLN A 353 26.95 13.17 -0.24
N LYS A 354 27.91 13.96 -0.74
CA LYS A 354 29.15 14.28 -0.01
C LYS A 354 29.95 13.03 0.44
N GLY A 355 29.95 11.98 -0.42
CA GLY A 355 30.68 10.73 -0.15
C GLY A 355 30.03 9.83 0.91
N GLN A 356 28.77 10.08 1.29
CA GLN A 356 28.07 9.29 2.31
C GLN A 356 26.85 8.58 1.77
N CYS A 357 26.81 7.27 1.93
CA CYS A 357 25.62 6.45 1.73
C CYS A 357 24.84 6.36 3.04
N ARG A 358 23.52 6.50 2.96
CA ARG A 358 22.63 6.42 4.12
C ARG A 358 22.67 5.05 4.83
N THR A 359 22.97 3.98 4.06
CA THR A 359 23.03 2.59 4.55
C THR A 359 24.45 2.15 4.87
N HIS A 360 25.43 2.50 4.02
CA HIS A 360 26.81 1.97 4.10
C HIS A 360 27.82 3.00 4.67
N GLY A 361 27.38 4.21 5.03
CA GLY A 361 28.25 5.25 5.59
C GLY A 361 29.17 5.88 4.54
N ASP A 362 30.44 6.12 4.90
CA ASP A 362 31.44 6.68 3.99
C ASP A 362 31.82 5.66 2.93
N VAL A 363 31.60 5.99 1.65
CA VAL A 363 31.90 5.14 0.50
C VAL A 363 32.57 5.95 -0.60
N ASP A 364 33.45 5.30 -1.37
CA ASP A 364 33.94 5.86 -2.62
C ASP A 364 32.85 5.66 -3.69
N GLY A 365 32.14 6.73 -4.00
CA GLY A 365 31.03 6.70 -4.95
C GLY A 365 31.49 6.43 -6.38
N VAL A 366 30.63 5.78 -7.15
CA VAL A 366 30.77 5.64 -8.60
C VAL A 366 30.06 6.79 -9.27
N ASP A 367 30.75 7.49 -10.18
CA ASP A 367 30.16 8.58 -10.95
C ASP A 367 29.10 8.04 -11.90
N ASP A 368 28.01 8.78 -12.06
CA ASP A 368 26.86 8.38 -12.84
C ASP A 368 26.11 9.62 -13.34
N LEU A 369 25.19 9.45 -14.28
CA LEU A 369 24.32 10.48 -14.83
C LEU A 369 22.87 10.24 -14.46
N ARG A 370 22.12 11.30 -14.26
CA ARG A 370 20.68 11.26 -14.01
C ARG A 370 20.03 12.59 -14.33
N VAL A 371 18.80 12.54 -14.86
CA VAL A 371 17.94 13.72 -14.94
C VAL A 371 16.70 13.52 -14.05
N LYS A 372 16.28 14.60 -13.43
CA LYS A 372 14.94 14.78 -12.83
C LYS A 372 14.29 15.98 -13.50
N ALA A 373 13.39 15.72 -14.42
CA ALA A 373 12.66 16.76 -15.14
C ALA A 373 11.23 16.87 -14.59
N ILE A 374 10.67 18.09 -14.62
CA ILE A 374 9.24 18.30 -14.38
C ILE A 374 8.56 18.32 -15.74
N LEU A 375 7.66 17.37 -15.96
CA LEU A 375 6.79 17.27 -17.12
C LEU A 375 5.39 17.76 -16.77
N ASP A 376 4.81 18.60 -17.59
CA ASP A 376 3.48 19.20 -17.43
C ASP A 376 2.71 19.09 -18.76
N ASP A 377 1.52 18.50 -18.74
CA ASP A 377 0.62 18.35 -19.90
C ASP A 377 -0.55 19.35 -19.87
N GLY A 378 -0.56 20.29 -18.92
CA GLY A 378 -1.66 21.23 -18.69
C GLY A 378 -2.75 20.70 -17.76
N THR A 379 -2.80 19.41 -17.47
CA THR A 379 -3.75 18.82 -16.50
C THR A 379 -3.14 18.68 -15.10
N ALA A 380 -1.87 18.28 -15.03
CA ALA A 380 -1.06 18.18 -13.82
C ALA A 380 0.44 18.11 -14.20
N ALA A 381 1.30 18.01 -13.19
CA ALA A 381 2.73 17.86 -13.40
C ALA A 381 3.28 16.68 -12.58
N LEU A 382 4.30 16.00 -13.12
CA LEU A 382 5.02 14.92 -12.45
C LEU A 382 6.53 15.08 -12.63
N THR A 383 7.31 14.30 -11.86
CA THR A 383 8.76 14.23 -12.03
C THR A 383 9.11 13.04 -12.91
N VAL A 384 9.71 13.29 -14.07
CA VAL A 384 10.33 12.25 -14.89
C VAL A 384 11.76 12.04 -14.41
N VAL A 385 12.14 10.79 -14.20
CA VAL A 385 13.50 10.39 -13.82
C VAL A 385 14.11 9.63 -14.99
N LEU A 386 15.19 10.15 -15.55
CA LEU A 386 15.99 9.47 -16.57
C LEU A 386 17.20 8.83 -15.90
N ASP A 387 17.48 7.59 -16.25
CA ASP A 387 18.70 6.89 -15.88
C ASP A 387 19.94 7.41 -16.64
N ASP A 388 21.07 6.70 -16.58
CA ASP A 388 22.31 7.05 -17.22
C ASP A 388 22.19 7.00 -18.76
N ASP A 389 21.64 5.93 -19.33
CA ASP A 389 21.51 5.76 -20.78
C ASP A 389 20.64 6.87 -21.40
N LEU A 390 19.44 7.10 -20.87
CA LEU A 390 18.55 8.16 -21.34
C LEU A 390 19.12 9.56 -21.08
N THR A 391 19.92 9.71 -20.01
CA THR A 391 20.59 10.96 -19.71
C THR A 391 21.73 11.23 -20.68
N GLU A 392 22.52 10.23 -21.09
CA GLU A 392 23.53 10.35 -22.13
C GLU A 392 22.93 10.80 -23.46
N ASP A 393 21.77 10.22 -23.84
CA ASP A 393 21.04 10.61 -25.07
C ASP A 393 20.61 12.09 -25.02
N VAL A 394 20.03 12.51 -23.92
CA VAL A 394 19.59 13.91 -23.71
C VAL A 394 20.76 14.87 -23.62
N TYR A 395 21.83 14.46 -22.91
CA TYR A 395 23.06 15.23 -22.82
C TYR A 395 23.80 15.28 -24.16
N GLY A 396 23.65 14.25 -25.00
CA GLY A 396 24.26 14.11 -26.32
C GLY A 396 25.76 13.83 -26.24
N GLY A 397 26.17 13.03 -25.29
CA GLY A 397 27.51 12.59 -25.03
C GLY A 397 27.52 11.60 -23.89
N THR A 398 28.67 10.95 -23.66
CA THR A 398 28.84 9.90 -22.64
C THR A 398 29.10 10.49 -21.26
N LEU A 399 29.05 9.64 -20.23
CA LEU A 399 29.49 10.00 -18.86
C LEU A 399 30.93 10.57 -18.85
N GLU A 400 31.84 10.01 -19.72
CA GLU A 400 33.22 10.49 -19.80
C GLU A 400 33.30 11.92 -20.33
N ASP A 401 32.49 12.24 -21.35
CA ASP A 401 32.37 13.61 -21.91
C ASP A 401 31.83 14.60 -20.86
N ALA A 402 30.82 14.19 -20.09
CA ALA A 402 30.25 14.98 -19.00
C ALA A 402 31.29 15.25 -17.89
N LEU A 403 32.07 14.25 -17.52
CA LEU A 403 33.17 14.41 -16.53
C LEU A 403 34.28 15.31 -17.07
N GLU A 404 34.61 15.26 -18.37
CA GLU A 404 35.59 16.16 -18.99
C GLU A 404 35.09 17.59 -18.99
N GLN A 405 33.83 17.84 -19.39
CA GLN A 405 33.19 19.16 -19.36
C GLN A 405 33.20 19.75 -17.95
N ALA A 406 32.84 18.96 -16.94
CA ALA A 406 32.83 19.39 -15.54
C ALA A 406 34.24 19.76 -15.01
N ARG A 407 35.27 18.98 -15.41
CA ARG A 407 36.67 19.27 -15.06
C ARG A 407 37.18 20.55 -15.74
N GLU A 408 36.87 20.77 -17.02
CA GLU A 408 37.25 21.97 -17.75
C GLU A 408 36.61 23.23 -17.16
N ALA A 409 35.30 23.15 -16.82
CA ALA A 409 34.56 24.22 -16.20
C ALA A 409 34.91 24.41 -14.73
N MET A 410 35.54 23.44 -14.08
CA MET A 410 35.75 23.37 -12.63
C MET A 410 34.40 23.44 -11.86
N ASP A 411 33.34 22.97 -12.46
CA ASP A 411 31.97 23.01 -11.95
C ASP A 411 31.18 21.83 -12.49
N GLN A 412 30.54 21.05 -11.61
CA GLN A 412 29.70 19.91 -12.01
C GLN A 412 28.32 20.34 -12.49
N GLU A 413 27.84 21.52 -12.09
CA GLU A 413 26.51 22.02 -12.47
C GLU A 413 26.42 22.33 -13.96
N VAL A 414 27.54 22.55 -14.67
CA VAL A 414 27.55 22.81 -16.11
C VAL A 414 26.90 21.69 -16.92
N VAL A 415 26.98 20.45 -16.46
CA VAL A 415 26.32 19.29 -17.13
C VAL A 415 24.79 19.41 -17.01
N ALA A 416 24.29 19.71 -15.81
CA ALA A 416 22.86 19.93 -15.60
C ALA A 416 22.36 21.15 -16.37
N ASP A 417 23.16 22.21 -16.50
CA ASP A 417 22.82 23.39 -17.31
C ASP A 417 22.75 23.04 -18.79
N THR A 418 23.68 22.26 -19.30
CA THR A 418 23.66 21.78 -20.68
C THR A 418 22.40 20.96 -20.98
N ILE A 419 22.01 20.05 -20.08
CA ILE A 419 20.79 19.28 -20.18
C ILE A 419 19.57 20.20 -20.16
N ARG A 420 19.52 21.13 -19.21
CA ARG A 420 18.40 22.10 -19.07
C ARG A 420 18.18 22.89 -20.35
N GLU A 421 19.23 23.40 -20.97
CA GLU A 421 19.15 24.16 -22.22
C GLU A 421 18.58 23.33 -23.39
N ARG A 422 18.78 22.02 -23.37
CA ARG A 422 18.32 21.12 -24.42
C ARG A 422 16.87 20.72 -24.31
N ILE A 423 16.39 20.46 -23.08
CA ILE A 423 15.06 19.83 -22.90
C ILE A 423 13.98 20.77 -22.40
N VAL A 424 14.33 21.83 -21.66
CA VAL A 424 13.30 22.74 -21.11
C VAL A 424 12.60 23.53 -22.22
N GLY A 425 11.27 23.55 -22.16
CA GLY A 425 10.40 24.22 -23.12
C GLY A 425 10.08 23.38 -24.37
N ARG A 426 10.45 22.11 -24.38
CA ARG A 426 10.09 21.17 -25.45
C ARG A 426 9.12 20.13 -24.93
N GLU A 427 8.38 19.54 -25.84
CA GLU A 427 7.42 18.48 -25.57
C GLU A 427 8.04 17.11 -25.78
N TYR A 428 7.76 16.21 -24.84
CA TYR A 428 8.27 14.84 -24.84
C TYR A 428 7.15 13.84 -24.66
N ARG A 429 7.29 12.71 -25.35
CA ARG A 429 6.56 11.47 -25.12
C ARG A 429 7.43 10.62 -24.21
N VAL A 430 6.90 10.27 -23.07
CA VAL A 430 7.62 9.55 -22.01
C VAL A 430 6.83 8.30 -21.64
N ARG A 431 7.48 7.14 -21.73
CA ARG A 431 6.94 5.87 -21.26
C ARG A 431 7.78 5.37 -20.10
N GLY A 432 7.13 4.73 -19.12
CA GLY A 432 7.83 4.15 -17.98
C GLY A 432 6.88 3.81 -16.83
N HIS A 433 7.46 3.71 -15.64
CA HIS A 433 6.76 3.30 -14.42
C HIS A 433 6.43 4.52 -13.57
N LEU A 434 5.13 4.74 -13.33
CA LEU A 434 4.66 5.81 -12.46
C LEU A 434 4.47 5.28 -11.03
N SER A 435 5.10 5.95 -10.08
CA SER A 435 4.85 5.79 -8.66
C SER A 435 4.34 7.09 -8.05
N VAL A 436 3.41 6.99 -7.10
CA VAL A 436 2.84 8.14 -6.39
C VAL A 436 3.04 7.93 -4.89
N ASP A 437 3.70 8.88 -4.23
CA ASP A 437 3.95 8.85 -2.80
C ASP A 437 3.62 10.21 -2.14
N GLU A 438 3.90 10.35 -0.85
CA GLU A 438 3.70 11.60 -0.11
C GLU A 438 4.55 12.79 -0.62
N TYR A 439 5.59 12.54 -1.44
CA TYR A 439 6.47 13.53 -2.03
C TYR A 439 6.06 13.93 -3.44
N GLY A 440 5.12 13.21 -4.05
CA GLY A 440 4.56 13.47 -5.37
C GLY A 440 4.62 12.28 -6.32
N ALA A 441 4.32 12.54 -7.58
CA ALA A 441 4.35 11.57 -8.65
C ALA A 441 5.73 11.54 -9.34
N ASN A 442 6.31 10.34 -9.46
CA ASN A 442 7.58 10.10 -10.12
C ASN A 442 7.38 9.05 -11.23
N LEU A 443 7.80 9.38 -12.44
CA LEU A 443 7.82 8.49 -13.58
C LEU A 443 9.28 8.10 -13.88
N ASP A 444 9.65 6.88 -13.54
CA ASP A 444 10.93 6.30 -13.93
C ASP A 444 10.84 5.91 -15.41
N ALA A 445 11.52 6.67 -16.27
CA ALA A 445 11.37 6.55 -17.72
C ALA A 445 12.14 5.36 -18.27
N GLU A 446 11.50 4.59 -19.16
CA GLU A 446 12.11 3.60 -20.06
C GLU A 446 12.37 4.18 -21.44
N SER A 447 11.58 5.17 -21.84
CA SER A 447 11.82 5.95 -23.06
C SER A 447 11.49 7.42 -22.87
N PHE A 448 12.27 8.27 -23.52
CA PHE A 448 12.13 9.72 -23.48
C PHE A 448 12.46 10.29 -24.85
N ALA A 449 11.43 10.60 -25.64
CA ALA A 449 11.57 11.08 -27.00
C ALA A 449 10.86 12.42 -27.22
N GLU A 450 11.43 13.31 -28.02
CA GLU A 450 10.74 14.55 -28.40
C GLU A 450 9.45 14.19 -29.16
N SER A 451 8.32 14.80 -28.80
CA SER A 451 7.03 14.51 -29.42
C SER A 451 6.99 15.08 -30.85
N ASP A 452 6.60 14.22 -31.80
CA ASP A 452 6.35 14.61 -33.19
C ASP A 452 4.86 14.97 -33.44
N ASP A 453 4.03 14.99 -32.36
CA ASP A 453 2.60 15.26 -32.47
C ASP A 453 2.34 16.71 -32.97
N ASP A 454 1.33 16.85 -33.81
CA ASP A 454 0.88 18.18 -34.23
C ASP A 454 0.17 18.87 -33.03
N PRO A 455 0.73 19.99 -32.51
CA PRO A 455 0.12 20.69 -31.38
C PRO A 455 -1.31 21.18 -31.66
N GLU A 456 -1.66 21.47 -32.92
CA GLU A 456 -3.01 21.90 -33.29
C GLU A 456 -4.02 20.74 -33.23
N GLU A 457 -3.64 19.54 -33.70
CA GLU A 457 -4.48 18.36 -33.64
C GLU A 457 -4.72 17.95 -32.18
N ARG A 458 -3.69 17.98 -31.34
CA ARG A 458 -3.81 17.67 -29.94
C ARG A 458 -4.64 18.68 -29.15
N ALA A 459 -4.46 19.98 -29.43
CA ALA A 459 -5.30 21.01 -28.82
C ALA A 459 -6.78 20.84 -29.22
N ARG A 460 -7.04 20.44 -30.47
CA ARG A 460 -8.40 20.16 -30.94
C ARG A 460 -9.01 18.96 -30.26
N ALA A 461 -8.26 17.85 -30.12
CA ALA A 461 -8.71 16.68 -29.41
C ALA A 461 -9.01 16.99 -27.92
N PHE A 462 -8.15 17.76 -27.25
CA PHE A 462 -8.37 18.22 -25.89
C PHE A 462 -9.65 19.06 -25.72
N LEU A 463 -9.91 19.97 -26.69
CA LEU A 463 -11.12 20.79 -26.66
C LEU A 463 -12.40 19.97 -26.91
N GLU A 464 -12.32 18.94 -27.77
CA GLU A 464 -13.42 18.00 -28.01
C GLU A 464 -13.75 17.19 -26.76
N ASP A 465 -12.72 16.65 -26.08
CA ASP A 465 -12.87 15.90 -24.84
C ASP A 465 -13.41 16.77 -23.69
N ALA A 466 -12.99 18.03 -23.63
CA ALA A 466 -13.53 19.03 -22.71
C ALA A 466 -14.97 19.48 -23.05
N GLY A 467 -15.59 18.90 -24.10
CA GLY A 467 -16.94 19.25 -24.55
C GLY A 467 -17.04 20.60 -25.28
N TRP A 468 -15.90 21.15 -25.68
CA TRP A 468 -15.85 22.34 -26.56
C TRP A 468 -15.91 21.88 -28.01
N THR A 469 -17.14 21.67 -28.52
CA THR A 469 -17.33 21.54 -29.96
C THR A 469 -17.09 22.90 -30.59
N ASP A 470 -16.30 22.91 -31.65
CA ASP A 470 -16.10 24.11 -32.49
C ASP A 470 -17.48 24.70 -32.80
N ALA A 471 -17.79 25.84 -32.21
CA ALA A 471 -18.96 26.59 -32.58
C ALA A 471 -18.64 27.19 -33.96
N GLY A 472 -18.68 26.30 -34.96
CA GLY A 472 -18.61 26.68 -36.34
C GLY A 472 -19.64 27.75 -36.63
N ASP A 473 -19.21 28.84 -37.20
CA ASP A 473 -20.00 29.91 -37.79
C ASP A 473 -20.97 30.65 -36.83
N ALA A 474 -20.42 31.35 -35.86
CA ALA A 474 -21.09 32.57 -35.42
C ALA A 474 -21.10 33.53 -36.63
N GLU A 475 -22.21 33.59 -37.38
CA GLU A 475 -22.48 34.59 -38.39
C GLU A 475 -22.16 35.99 -37.80
N VAL A 476 -21.14 36.62 -38.33
CA VAL A 476 -20.84 38.02 -38.04
C VAL A 476 -22.09 38.81 -38.45
N PRO A 477 -22.75 39.55 -37.52
CA PRO A 477 -23.90 40.35 -37.91
C PRO A 477 -23.41 41.38 -38.96
N GLU A 478 -24.04 41.38 -40.15
CA GLU A 478 -23.87 42.42 -41.16
C GLU A 478 -24.07 43.79 -40.50
N GLU A 479 -23.09 44.66 -40.64
CA GLU A 479 -23.21 46.09 -40.30
C GLU A 479 -24.47 46.63 -40.97
N VAL A 480 -25.42 47.10 -40.17
CA VAL A 480 -26.56 47.87 -40.65
C VAL A 480 -26.07 49.29 -40.91
N ASP A 481 -25.84 49.58 -42.17
CA ASP A 481 -25.61 50.95 -42.64
C ASP A 481 -26.80 51.85 -42.24
N ALA A 482 -26.49 52.93 -41.56
CA ALA A 482 -27.39 54.06 -41.31
C ALA A 482 -26.84 55.37 -41.86
#